data_82db89e29cc7736f298293834394826d
#
_entry.id   82db89e29cc7736f298293834394826d
#
_cell.length_a   1.000
_cell.length_b   1.000
_cell.length_c   1.000
_cell.angle_alpha   90.00
_cell.angle_beta   90.00
_cell.angle_gamma   90.00
#
_symmetry.space_group_name_H-M   'P 1'
#
loop_
_entity.id
_entity.type
_entity.pdbx_description
1 polymer ?
#
loop_
_entity_poly.entity_id
_entity_poly.type
_entity_poly.pdbx_seq_one_letter_code
_entity_poly.pdbx_strand_id
1 'polypeptide(L)'
;MNGYASDLDPGRLWAGGAATALIAALVAIAGMLIARGLCHVAVLAPVSDGVWGNANTTTYALLAAAAALLATGLIHVLSVTTPAPNQFFGWTMALLTLIAVVLPLTIGADLGSRIATAIINLAIGIEVTVLVHVTAASARRVRGRAMVDWHTVPPTG
;
A
#
# COMPACT_ATOMS: atom_id res chain seq x y z
N MET A 1 -31.07 -6.11 -15.70
CA MET A 1 -30.10 -6.27 -14.58
C MET A 1 -28.74 -5.88 -15.12
N ASN A 2 -28.39 -4.59 -15.01
CA ASN A 2 -27.12 -4.07 -15.50
C ASN A 2 -26.09 -4.36 -14.42
N GLY A 3 -25.23 -5.38 -14.68
CA GLY A 3 -24.12 -5.68 -13.81
C GLY A 3 -23.24 -4.45 -13.64
N TYR A 4 -22.96 -4.08 -12.43
CA TYR A 4 -21.90 -3.14 -12.07
C TYR A 4 -20.57 -3.78 -12.50
N ALA A 5 -20.30 -3.77 -13.81
CA ALA A 5 -18.99 -4.13 -14.33
C ALA A 5 -18.02 -3.08 -13.75
N SER A 6 -17.12 -3.53 -12.90
CA SER A 6 -16.07 -2.68 -12.34
C SER A 6 -15.34 -1.97 -13.48
N ASP A 7 -15.42 -0.64 -13.52
CA ASP A 7 -14.76 0.21 -14.53
C ASP A 7 -13.22 0.22 -14.40
N LEU A 8 -12.66 -0.71 -13.66
CA LEU A 8 -11.23 -0.88 -13.45
C LEU A 8 -10.62 -1.80 -14.52
N ASP A 9 -9.51 -1.36 -15.08
CA ASP A 9 -8.62 -2.22 -15.86
C ASP A 9 -7.73 -3.03 -14.88
N PRO A 10 -7.96 -4.35 -14.73
CA PRO A 10 -7.22 -5.16 -13.76
C PRO A 10 -5.72 -5.19 -14.07
N GLY A 11 -5.34 -5.23 -15.36
CA GLY A 11 -3.93 -5.28 -15.76
C GLY A 11 -3.16 -4.05 -15.30
N ARG A 12 -3.73 -2.86 -15.48
CA ARG A 12 -3.15 -1.60 -15.04
C ARG A 12 -3.10 -1.47 -13.52
N LEU A 13 -4.15 -1.92 -12.84
CA LEU A 13 -4.19 -1.92 -11.38
C LEU A 13 -3.07 -2.78 -10.79
N TRP A 14 -2.88 -3.99 -11.30
CA TRP A 14 -1.85 -4.89 -10.81
C TRP A 14 -0.44 -4.47 -11.21
N ALA A 15 -0.25 -3.89 -12.40
CA ALA A 15 1.03 -3.28 -12.78
C ALA A 15 1.42 -2.12 -11.85
N GLY A 16 0.45 -1.25 -11.53
CA GLY A 16 0.66 -0.18 -10.56
C GLY A 16 0.88 -0.70 -9.13
N GLY A 17 0.18 -1.77 -8.74
CA GLY A 17 0.39 -2.46 -7.47
C GLY A 17 1.80 -3.05 -7.33
N ALA A 18 2.33 -3.65 -8.40
CA ALA A 18 3.71 -4.14 -8.42
C ALA A 18 4.73 -3.00 -8.31
N ALA A 19 4.50 -1.87 -9.00
CA ALA A 19 5.33 -0.68 -8.85
C ALA A 19 5.27 -0.12 -7.42
N THR A 20 4.08 -0.05 -6.83
CA THR A 20 3.90 0.36 -5.43
C THR A 20 4.64 -0.57 -4.47
N ALA A 21 4.59 -1.89 -4.69
CA ALA A 21 5.32 -2.86 -3.87
C ALA A 21 6.84 -2.66 -3.93
N LEU A 22 7.38 -2.35 -5.10
CA LEU A 22 8.79 -2.01 -5.27
C LEU A 22 9.15 -0.74 -4.48
N ILE A 23 8.33 0.31 -4.59
CA ILE A 23 8.55 1.57 -3.88
C ILE A 23 8.46 1.36 -2.36
N ALA A 24 7.48 0.60 -1.87
CA ALA A 24 7.33 0.26 -0.46
C ALA A 24 8.56 -0.48 0.09
N ALA A 25 9.12 -1.43 -0.69
CA ALA A 25 10.37 -2.11 -0.33
C ALA A 25 11.55 -1.13 -0.24
N LEU A 26 11.65 -0.19 -1.17
CA LEU A 26 12.72 0.83 -1.17
C LEU A 26 12.56 1.81 0.00
N VAL A 27 11.33 2.23 0.33
CA VAL A 27 11.05 3.07 1.51
C VAL A 27 11.45 2.34 2.79
N ALA A 28 11.13 1.04 2.90
CA ALA A 28 11.54 0.20 4.02
C ALA A 28 13.07 0.11 4.15
N ILE A 29 13.78 -0.15 3.04
CA ILE A 29 15.25 -0.21 3.03
C ILE A 29 15.85 1.14 3.42
N ALA A 30 15.37 2.23 2.83
CA ALA A 30 15.86 3.58 3.15
C ALA A 30 15.62 3.93 4.63
N GLY A 31 14.44 3.64 5.16
CA GLY A 31 14.12 3.83 6.57
C GLY A 31 15.04 3.04 7.50
N MET A 32 15.32 1.78 7.15
CA MET A 32 16.24 0.92 7.89
C MET A 32 17.69 1.47 7.86
N LEU A 33 18.14 1.96 6.71
CA LEU A 33 19.48 2.54 6.57
C LEU A 33 19.61 3.82 7.39
N ILE A 34 18.59 4.67 7.39
CA ILE A 34 18.55 5.89 8.19
C ILE A 34 18.55 5.54 9.69
N ALA A 35 17.68 4.64 10.13
CA ALA A 35 17.56 4.28 11.54
C ALA A 35 18.88 3.68 12.08
N ARG A 36 19.48 2.76 11.32
CA ARG A 36 20.72 2.08 11.75
C ARG A 36 21.98 2.87 11.48
N GLY A 37 22.06 3.52 10.31
CA GLY A 37 23.26 4.22 9.88
C GLY A 37 23.44 5.59 10.51
N LEU A 38 22.36 6.40 10.58
CA LEU A 38 22.42 7.75 11.12
C LEU A 38 22.04 7.81 12.60
N CYS A 39 20.96 7.12 12.98
CA CYS A 39 20.45 7.20 14.35
C CYS A 39 20.99 6.12 15.28
N HIS A 40 21.69 5.11 14.75
CA HIS A 40 22.26 3.97 15.51
C HIS A 40 21.20 3.22 16.35
N VAL A 41 19.95 3.19 15.90
CA VAL A 41 18.85 2.49 16.57
C VAL A 41 18.40 1.26 15.76
N ALA A 42 18.00 0.21 16.49
CA ALA A 42 17.46 -0.99 15.89
C ALA A 42 16.02 -0.76 15.41
N VAL A 43 15.65 -1.36 14.28
CA VAL A 43 14.25 -1.42 13.83
C VAL A 43 13.65 -2.74 14.29
N LEU A 44 12.44 -2.70 14.82
CA LEU A 44 11.77 -3.84 15.41
C LEU A 44 10.88 -4.56 14.40
N ALA A 45 10.97 -5.90 14.35
CA ALA A 45 10.05 -6.74 13.60
C ALA A 45 9.73 -8.01 14.37
N PRO A 46 8.60 -8.68 14.07
CA PRO A 46 8.32 -10.02 14.58
C PRO A 46 9.39 -10.99 14.06
N VAL A 47 10.08 -11.70 14.96
CA VAL A 47 11.17 -12.61 14.58
C VAL A 47 10.68 -14.06 14.64
N SER A 48 9.88 -14.44 15.66
CA SER A 48 9.21 -15.73 15.82
C SER A 48 8.28 -15.68 17.05
N ASP A 49 7.22 -16.48 17.07
CA ASP A 49 6.34 -16.76 18.22
C ASP A 49 6.06 -15.59 19.18
N GLY A 50 5.76 -14.43 18.62
CA GLY A 50 5.47 -13.24 19.42
C GLY A 50 6.71 -12.50 19.97
N VAL A 51 7.91 -12.95 19.65
CA VAL A 51 9.15 -12.27 20.03
C VAL A 51 9.50 -11.20 19.01
N TRP A 52 9.70 -9.99 19.49
CA TRP A 52 10.16 -8.85 18.69
C TRP A 52 11.68 -8.70 18.84
N GLY A 53 12.36 -8.59 17.71
CA GLY A 53 13.82 -8.45 17.67
C GLY A 53 14.27 -7.47 16.60
N ASN A 54 15.60 -7.38 16.43
CA ASN A 54 16.22 -6.55 15.41
C ASN A 54 15.83 -7.06 14.01
N ALA A 55 15.05 -6.28 13.26
CA ALA A 55 14.55 -6.65 11.95
C ALA A 55 15.69 -6.92 10.95
N ASN A 56 15.56 -8.00 10.18
CA ASN A 56 16.39 -8.17 8.98
C ASN A 56 15.86 -7.23 7.88
N THR A 57 16.75 -6.46 7.25
CA THR A 57 16.38 -5.49 6.21
C THR A 57 15.62 -6.14 5.06
N THR A 58 16.04 -7.32 4.62
CA THR A 58 15.39 -8.05 3.52
C THR A 58 13.98 -8.48 3.92
N THR A 59 13.82 -9.06 5.11
CA THR A 59 12.50 -9.50 5.61
C THR A 59 11.56 -8.32 5.73
N TYR A 60 12.02 -7.19 6.26
CA TYR A 60 11.21 -6.00 6.43
C TYR A 60 10.78 -5.39 5.08
N ALA A 61 11.69 -5.35 4.10
CA ALA A 61 11.39 -4.90 2.74
C ALA A 61 10.37 -5.82 2.04
N LEU A 62 10.49 -7.14 2.21
CA LEU A 62 9.55 -8.11 1.68
C LEU A 62 8.16 -7.98 2.32
N LEU A 63 8.08 -7.74 3.62
CA LEU A 63 6.82 -7.49 4.32
C LEU A 63 6.16 -6.20 3.82
N ALA A 64 6.93 -5.14 3.60
CA ALA A 64 6.42 -3.89 3.04
C ALA A 64 5.87 -4.08 1.61
N ALA A 65 6.59 -4.81 0.76
CA ALA A 65 6.14 -5.16 -0.58
C ALA A 65 4.86 -6.02 -0.56
N ALA A 66 4.81 -7.03 0.31
CA ALA A 66 3.63 -7.87 0.49
C ALA A 66 2.41 -7.05 0.96
N ALA A 67 2.60 -6.13 1.90
CA ALA A 67 1.54 -5.22 2.36
C ALA A 67 0.99 -4.36 1.22
N ALA A 68 1.84 -3.84 0.32
CA ALA A 68 1.42 -3.07 -0.84
C ALA A 68 0.63 -3.92 -1.84
N LEU A 69 1.01 -5.17 -2.07
CA LEU A 69 0.25 -6.10 -2.92
C LEU A 69 -1.11 -6.46 -2.30
N LEU A 70 -1.16 -6.69 -0.99
CA LEU A 70 -2.41 -6.93 -0.27
C LEU A 70 -3.34 -5.70 -0.32
N ALA A 71 -2.80 -4.48 -0.19
CA ALA A 71 -3.57 -3.25 -0.35
C ALA A 71 -4.13 -3.12 -1.78
N THR A 72 -3.35 -3.51 -2.79
CA THR A 72 -3.81 -3.55 -4.20
C THR A 72 -4.92 -4.57 -4.40
N GLY A 73 -4.79 -5.76 -3.82
CA GLY A 73 -5.85 -6.78 -3.80
C GLY A 73 -7.11 -6.28 -3.08
N LEU A 74 -6.95 -5.59 -1.96
CA LEU A 74 -8.05 -5.02 -1.20
C LEU A 74 -8.86 -4.00 -2.01
N ILE A 75 -8.21 -3.02 -2.66
CA ILE A 75 -8.91 -2.05 -3.50
C ILE A 75 -9.60 -2.72 -4.70
N HIS A 76 -8.99 -3.78 -5.25
CA HIS A 76 -9.60 -4.57 -6.31
C HIS A 76 -10.90 -5.24 -5.84
N VAL A 77 -10.87 -5.94 -4.71
CA VAL A 77 -12.05 -6.58 -4.12
C VAL A 77 -13.12 -5.55 -3.76
N LEU A 78 -12.75 -4.46 -3.10
CA LEU A 78 -13.70 -3.40 -2.75
C LEU A 78 -14.36 -2.79 -4.00
N SER A 79 -13.63 -2.68 -5.11
CA SER A 79 -14.15 -2.11 -6.35
C SER A 79 -15.22 -2.97 -7.01
N VAL A 80 -15.25 -4.28 -6.73
CA VAL A 80 -16.28 -5.20 -7.28
C VAL A 80 -17.40 -5.48 -6.28
N THR A 81 -17.20 -5.21 -4.99
CA THR A 81 -18.17 -5.57 -3.94
C THR A 81 -18.86 -4.37 -3.29
N THR A 82 -18.32 -3.15 -3.42
CA THR A 82 -18.74 -2.01 -2.61
C THR A 82 -19.08 -0.79 -3.47
N PRO A 83 -20.15 -0.03 -3.17
CA PRO A 83 -20.54 1.14 -3.95
C PRO A 83 -19.58 2.33 -3.79
N ALA A 84 -18.82 2.39 -2.70
CA ALA A 84 -17.86 3.48 -2.42
C ALA A 84 -16.46 2.92 -2.08
N PRO A 85 -15.78 2.21 -3.01
CA PRO A 85 -14.56 1.45 -2.72
C PRO A 85 -13.42 2.32 -2.19
N ASN A 86 -13.25 3.52 -2.69
CA ASN A 86 -12.18 4.43 -2.28
C ASN A 86 -12.30 4.88 -0.83
N GLN A 87 -13.52 5.13 -0.37
CA GLN A 87 -13.78 5.56 1.00
C GLN A 87 -13.50 4.43 1.99
N PHE A 88 -14.02 3.23 1.71
CA PHE A 88 -13.77 2.06 2.56
C PHE A 88 -12.30 1.68 2.57
N PHE A 89 -11.62 1.71 1.42
CA PHE A 89 -10.20 1.48 1.33
C PHE A 89 -9.42 2.48 2.19
N GLY A 90 -9.72 3.78 2.08
CA GLY A 90 -9.06 4.82 2.87
C GLY A 90 -9.18 4.60 4.38
N TRP A 91 -10.37 4.30 4.87
CA TRP A 91 -10.59 4.00 6.29
C TRP A 91 -9.85 2.73 6.74
N THR A 92 -9.89 1.67 5.93
CA THR A 92 -9.19 0.41 6.24
C THR A 92 -7.69 0.64 6.31
N MET A 93 -7.11 1.35 5.32
CA MET A 93 -5.68 1.65 5.31
C MET A 93 -5.26 2.57 6.46
N ALA A 94 -6.09 3.55 6.83
CA ALA A 94 -5.84 4.42 7.98
C ALA A 94 -5.76 3.61 9.28
N LEU A 95 -6.70 2.69 9.50
CA LEU A 95 -6.71 1.83 10.69
C LEU A 95 -5.53 0.84 10.68
N LEU A 96 -5.21 0.21 9.56
CA LEU A 96 -4.05 -0.69 9.45
C LEU A 96 -2.74 0.07 9.71
N THR A 97 -2.60 1.26 9.15
CA THR A 97 -1.42 2.11 9.39
C THR A 97 -1.33 2.52 10.86
N LEU A 98 -2.46 2.90 11.47
CA LEU A 98 -2.50 3.22 12.90
C LEU A 98 -2.05 2.04 13.76
N ILE A 99 -2.55 0.84 13.49
CA ILE A 99 -2.13 -0.39 14.19
C ILE A 99 -0.63 -0.62 14.00
N ALA A 100 -0.12 -0.52 12.77
CA ALA A 100 1.29 -0.72 12.46
C ALA A 100 2.21 0.31 13.16
N VAL A 101 1.71 1.53 13.40
CA VAL A 101 2.44 2.58 14.13
C VAL A 101 2.38 2.36 15.63
N VAL A 102 1.21 2.00 16.17
CA VAL A 102 1.03 1.85 17.62
C VAL A 102 1.68 0.58 18.15
N LEU A 103 1.66 -0.50 17.37
CA LEU A 103 2.15 -1.82 17.78
C LEU A 103 3.60 -1.78 18.30
N PRO A 104 4.61 -1.21 17.61
CA PRO A 104 5.97 -1.12 18.14
C PRO A 104 6.07 -0.25 19.40
N LEU A 105 5.15 0.68 19.60
CA LEU A 105 5.17 1.54 20.79
C LEU A 105 4.73 0.80 22.07
N THR A 106 4.03 -0.32 21.95
CA THR A 106 3.56 -1.14 23.09
C THR A 106 4.60 -2.19 23.54
N ILE A 107 5.68 -2.37 22.79
CA ILE A 107 6.68 -3.41 23.05
C ILE A 107 7.72 -2.90 24.04
N GLY A 108 8.27 -3.78 24.88
CA GLY A 108 9.29 -3.47 25.88
C GLY A 108 10.71 -3.34 25.30
N ALA A 109 10.88 -2.48 24.27
CA ALA A 109 12.17 -2.14 23.68
C ALA A 109 12.61 -0.71 24.03
N ASP A 110 13.83 -0.31 23.67
CA ASP A 110 14.29 1.06 23.88
C ASP A 110 13.43 2.06 23.08
N LEU A 111 13.28 3.26 23.63
CA LEU A 111 12.40 4.30 23.07
C LEU A 111 12.79 4.69 21.64
N GLY A 112 14.10 4.76 21.34
CA GLY A 112 14.61 5.09 20.02
C GLY A 112 14.15 4.09 18.95
N SER A 113 14.29 2.79 19.22
CA SER A 113 13.87 1.71 18.32
C SER A 113 12.36 1.70 18.11
N ARG A 114 11.57 1.95 19.14
CA ARG A 114 10.10 2.04 19.07
C ARG A 114 9.67 3.19 18.15
N ILE A 115 10.21 4.38 18.36
CA ILE A 115 9.89 5.58 17.58
C ILE A 115 10.36 5.41 16.13
N ALA A 116 11.59 4.94 15.90
CA ALA A 116 12.11 4.73 14.55
C ALA A 116 11.22 3.76 13.75
N THR A 117 10.82 2.64 14.37
CA THR A 117 9.94 1.65 13.73
C THR A 117 8.56 2.25 13.43
N ALA A 118 7.98 3.01 14.37
CA ALA A 118 6.70 3.66 14.18
C ALA A 118 6.72 4.67 13.02
N ILE A 119 7.78 5.46 12.89
CA ILE A 119 7.96 6.43 11.80
C ILE A 119 8.08 5.71 10.44
N ILE A 120 8.86 4.63 10.37
CA ILE A 120 9.02 3.85 9.14
C ILE A 120 7.68 3.22 8.73
N ASN A 121 6.94 2.64 9.66
CA ASN A 121 5.62 2.07 9.40
C ASN A 121 4.62 3.13 8.93
N LEU A 122 4.67 4.32 9.51
CA LEU A 122 3.84 5.45 9.08
C LEU A 122 4.18 5.87 7.64
N ALA A 123 5.46 5.98 7.30
CA ALA A 123 5.91 6.34 5.96
C ALA A 123 5.44 5.31 4.92
N ILE A 124 5.61 4.01 5.20
CA ILE A 124 5.15 2.92 4.33
C ILE A 124 3.62 2.95 4.19
N GLY A 125 2.89 3.13 5.28
CA GLY A 125 1.43 3.17 5.27
C GLY A 125 0.87 4.32 4.44
N ILE A 126 1.44 5.52 4.55
CA ILE A 126 1.05 6.69 3.75
C ILE A 126 1.39 6.45 2.28
N GLU A 127 2.62 6.02 1.99
CA GLU A 127 3.08 5.75 0.62
C GLU A 127 2.17 4.74 -0.09
N VAL A 128 1.93 3.57 0.51
CA VAL A 128 1.08 2.51 -0.05
C VAL A 128 -0.34 3.04 -0.27
N THR A 129 -0.91 3.76 0.69
CA THR A 129 -2.27 4.30 0.59
C THR A 129 -2.38 5.26 -0.58
N VAL A 130 -1.45 6.21 -0.72
CA VAL A 130 -1.46 7.23 -1.77
C VAL A 130 -1.26 6.58 -3.14
N LEU A 131 -0.24 5.74 -3.31
CA LEU A 131 0.07 5.14 -4.61
C LEU A 131 -1.01 4.18 -5.09
N VAL A 132 -1.60 3.38 -4.21
CA VAL A 132 -2.72 2.49 -4.58
C VAL A 132 -3.95 3.31 -4.98
N HIS A 133 -4.25 4.42 -4.28
CA HIS A 133 -5.33 5.32 -4.68
C HIS A 133 -5.10 5.94 -6.07
N VAL A 134 -3.89 6.46 -6.32
CA VAL A 134 -3.53 7.05 -7.61
C VAL A 134 -3.60 6.02 -8.74
N THR A 135 -3.11 4.81 -8.49
CA THR A 135 -3.16 3.70 -9.45
C THR A 135 -4.60 3.30 -9.77
N ALA A 136 -5.45 3.14 -8.76
CA ALA A 136 -6.86 2.83 -8.95
C ALA A 136 -7.61 3.93 -9.72
N ALA A 137 -7.32 5.20 -9.44
CA ALA A 137 -7.89 6.34 -10.17
C ALA A 137 -7.44 6.36 -11.64
N SER A 138 -6.19 6.05 -11.91
CA SER A 138 -5.64 5.99 -13.27
C SER A 138 -6.22 4.84 -14.09
N ALA A 139 -6.42 3.68 -13.46
CA ALA A 139 -7.03 2.51 -14.09
C ALA A 139 -8.49 2.75 -14.53
N ARG A 140 -9.22 3.64 -13.84
CA ARG A 140 -10.59 4.03 -14.20
C ARG A 140 -10.64 5.04 -15.35
N ARG A 141 -9.76 6.04 -15.38
CA ARG A 141 -9.79 7.13 -16.38
C ARG A 141 -9.57 6.68 -17.81
N VAL A 142 -8.79 5.65 -18.05
CA VAL A 142 -8.47 5.17 -19.40
C VAL A 142 -9.67 4.49 -20.04
N ARG A 143 -10.47 3.77 -19.28
CA ARG A 143 -11.67 3.12 -19.80
C ARG A 143 -12.78 4.11 -20.17
N GLY A 144 -12.91 5.20 -19.41
CA GLY A 144 -13.83 6.29 -19.73
C GLY A 144 -13.51 6.99 -21.05
N ARG A 145 -12.23 7.20 -21.37
CA ARG A 145 -11.81 7.79 -22.66
C ARG A 145 -12.10 6.88 -23.85
N ALA A 146 -11.85 5.59 -23.75
CA ALA A 146 -12.11 4.64 -24.82
C ALA A 146 -13.60 4.58 -25.19
N MET A 147 -14.51 4.74 -24.24
CA MET A 147 -15.98 4.77 -24.52
C MET A 147 -16.42 6.05 -25.25
N VAL A 148 -15.79 7.18 -24.98
CA VAL A 148 -16.16 8.47 -25.62
C VAL A 148 -15.79 8.47 -27.11
N ASP A 149 -14.63 7.87 -27.47
CA ASP A 149 -14.17 7.85 -28.86
C ASP A 149 -15.06 7.05 -29.81
N TRP A 150 -15.78 6.03 -29.33
CA TRP A 150 -16.70 5.24 -30.16
C TRP A 150 -17.94 6.01 -30.59
N HIS A 151 -18.39 7.02 -29.83
CA HIS A 151 -19.58 7.82 -30.13
C HIS A 151 -19.27 9.01 -31.05
N THR A 152 -17.98 9.32 -31.27
CA THR A 152 -17.55 10.45 -32.11
C THR A 152 -17.12 10.05 -33.52
N VAL A 153 -17.10 8.76 -33.85
CA VAL A 153 -16.82 8.30 -35.20
C VAL A 153 -18.11 8.45 -36.03
N PRO A 154 -18.17 9.38 -37.02
CA PRO A 154 -19.35 9.49 -37.89
C PRO A 154 -19.49 8.20 -38.70
N PRO A 155 -20.74 7.73 -38.97
CA PRO A 155 -20.95 6.60 -39.83
C PRO A 155 -20.37 6.92 -41.21
N THR A 156 -19.39 6.15 -41.62
CA THR A 156 -18.88 6.20 -43.00
C THR A 156 -19.98 5.72 -43.93
N GLY A 157 -20.64 6.69 -44.61
CA GLY A 157 -21.63 6.42 -45.66
C GLY A 157 -21.00 5.86 -46.94
#